data_eda88174242bcc52d673f557344776c7
#
_entry.id   eda88174242bcc52d673f557344776c7
#
_cell.length_a   1.000
_cell.length_b   1.000
_cell.length_c   1.000
_cell.angle_alpha   90.00
_cell.angle_beta   90.00
_cell.angle_gamma   90.00
#
_symmetry.space_group_name_H-M   'P 1'
#
loop_
_entity.id
_entity.type
_entity.pdbx_description
1 polymer ?
#
loop_
_entity_poly.entity_id
_entity_poly.type
_entity_poly.pdbx_seq_one_letter_code
_entity_poly.pdbx_strand_id
1 'polypeptide(L)'
;KFDLLFERFIDITRADLPDIDIDFQDDRREMVFQYLRDKYGSEKVAHLGTVSRYKAKSTITEVAKELGIPAWEVNDLKGAIIERSGGDARSAMCIMDTFNDLDIGKQVLAKYPQMKIAEKMENHARHTGVHAAGIIVTEEPVKNYCSVSSQNGAAQIDKHDAEALNLLKIDALGLRTLSVLNDVIEQIGWQKEDLITFPLEDKKAFDILNDEKTAGIFQFEGYALQSLTKQMKVSNFEDIASITALARPGPLTSGGTTKYISRKIGLEPVTYLHPLAEEITKVTLGVVVYQEQVMTIARDVGKLSWEDVSQLRKAMSKSLGEEFFDQYWQKFKVGAEEQ
;
A
#
# COMPACT_ATOMS: atom_id res chain seq x y z
N LYS A 1 16.87 -20.07 0.35
CA LYS A 1 16.73 -20.25 1.81
C LYS A 1 15.29 -20.08 2.26
N PHE A 2 14.52 -19.23 1.60
CA PHE A 2 13.14 -18.90 1.96
C PHE A 2 12.12 -19.27 0.88
N ASP A 3 12.55 -19.93 -0.19
CA ASP A 3 11.72 -20.38 -1.33
C ASP A 3 10.79 -19.27 -1.89
N LEU A 4 11.34 -18.06 -1.97
CA LEU A 4 10.60 -16.90 -2.48
C LEU A 4 10.63 -16.88 -4.00
N LEU A 5 9.50 -16.52 -4.62
CA LEU A 5 9.40 -16.32 -6.06
C LEU A 5 10.23 -15.11 -6.47
N PHE A 6 11.34 -15.34 -7.16
CA PHE A 6 12.30 -14.29 -7.54
C PHE A 6 11.67 -13.21 -8.42
N GLU A 7 10.82 -13.60 -9.36
CA GLU A 7 10.13 -12.73 -10.30
C GLU A 7 9.12 -11.79 -9.64
N ARG A 8 8.78 -12.05 -8.37
CA ARG A 8 7.99 -11.12 -7.55
C ARG A 8 8.77 -9.83 -7.26
N PHE A 9 10.09 -9.91 -7.17
CA PHE A 9 10.98 -8.80 -6.81
C PHE A 9 11.61 -8.16 -8.04
N ILE A 10 12.23 -8.96 -8.89
CA ILE A 10 12.91 -8.50 -10.10
C ILE A 10 12.56 -9.43 -11.27
N ASP A 11 12.27 -8.82 -12.40
CA ASP A 11 12.04 -9.45 -13.69
C ASP A 11 13.08 -8.90 -14.67
N ILE A 12 13.67 -9.77 -15.49
CA ILE A 12 14.70 -9.40 -16.48
C ILE A 12 14.21 -8.40 -17.52
N THR A 13 12.89 -8.34 -17.73
CA THR A 13 12.24 -7.39 -18.66
C THR A 13 11.92 -6.06 -17.99
N ARG A 14 12.15 -5.92 -16.68
CA ARG A 14 11.81 -4.73 -15.93
C ARG A 14 12.83 -3.62 -16.18
N ALA A 15 12.39 -2.54 -16.83
CA ALA A 15 13.17 -1.32 -17.04
C ALA A 15 13.10 -0.33 -15.85
N ASP A 16 12.12 -0.51 -14.95
CA ASP A 16 11.91 0.40 -13.82
C ASP A 16 12.95 0.14 -12.71
N LEU A 17 13.38 1.20 -12.02
CA LEU A 17 14.20 1.07 -10.81
C LEU A 17 13.47 0.28 -9.72
N PRO A 18 14.21 -0.45 -8.85
CA PRO A 18 13.60 -1.13 -7.72
C PRO A 18 13.01 -0.13 -6.73
N ASP A 19 11.89 -0.49 -6.13
CA ASP A 19 11.33 0.22 -4.98
C ASP A 19 11.97 -0.35 -3.71
N ILE A 20 12.66 0.49 -2.96
CA ILE A 20 13.43 0.09 -1.78
C ILE A 20 12.78 0.70 -0.55
N ASP A 21 12.02 -0.12 0.18
CA ASP A 21 11.39 0.24 1.45
C ASP A 21 12.10 -0.52 2.58
N ILE A 22 12.67 0.20 3.53
CA ILE A 22 13.36 -0.41 4.67
C ILE A 22 12.86 0.23 5.97
N ASP A 23 12.40 -0.60 6.89
CA ASP A 23 11.97 -0.18 8.22
C ASP A 23 13.16 -0.03 9.17
N PHE A 24 13.25 1.10 9.83
CA PHE A 24 14.23 1.41 10.88
C PHE A 24 13.54 1.82 12.16
N GLN A 25 14.27 1.76 13.27
CA GLN A 25 13.83 2.39 14.52
C GLN A 25 13.55 3.88 14.26
N ASP A 26 12.38 4.35 14.69
CA ASP A 26 11.95 5.73 14.39
C ASP A 26 12.87 6.78 15.04
N ASP A 27 13.41 6.50 16.22
CA ASP A 27 14.35 7.34 16.96
C ASP A 27 15.77 7.34 16.39
N ARG A 28 16.13 6.34 15.54
CA ARG A 28 17.47 6.22 14.93
C ARG A 28 17.48 6.42 13.42
N ARG A 29 16.35 6.70 12.81
CA ARG A 29 16.22 6.87 11.35
C ARG A 29 17.15 7.93 10.79
N GLU A 30 17.36 9.04 11.50
CA GLU A 30 18.23 10.12 11.05
C GLU A 30 19.71 9.67 10.93
N MET A 31 20.12 8.68 11.72
CA MET A 31 21.46 8.08 11.61
C MET A 31 21.67 7.37 10.27
N VAL A 32 20.61 6.83 9.68
CA VAL A 32 20.66 6.20 8.35
C VAL A 32 20.95 7.25 7.28
N PHE A 33 20.29 8.40 7.37
CA PHE A 33 20.51 9.50 6.45
C PHE A 33 21.96 10.02 6.58
N GLN A 34 22.45 10.18 7.79
CA GLN A 34 23.85 10.58 8.02
C GLN A 34 24.83 9.54 7.48
N TYR A 35 24.58 8.24 7.71
CA TYR A 35 25.40 7.16 7.15
C TYR A 35 25.49 7.22 5.62
N LEU A 36 24.35 7.48 4.94
CA LEU A 36 24.34 7.60 3.48
C LEU A 36 25.17 8.81 3.02
N ARG A 37 25.07 9.93 3.71
CA ARG A 37 25.89 11.14 3.43
C ARG A 37 27.39 10.89 3.61
N ASP A 38 27.76 10.22 4.68
CA ASP A 38 29.17 9.89 4.98
C ASP A 38 29.74 8.91 3.95
N LYS A 39 28.90 7.98 3.47
CA LYS A 39 29.32 6.95 2.51
C LYS A 39 29.39 7.43 1.06
N TYR A 40 28.44 8.24 0.63
CA TYR A 40 28.28 8.62 -0.78
C TYR A 40 28.64 10.08 -1.07
N GLY A 41 28.79 10.90 -0.05
CA GLY A 41 29.01 12.35 -0.14
C GLY A 41 27.74 13.14 0.13
N SER A 42 27.85 14.20 0.94
CA SER A 42 26.71 15.00 1.36
C SER A 42 26.03 15.75 0.21
N GLU A 43 26.73 16.01 -0.88
CA GLU A 43 26.19 16.64 -2.08
C GLU A 43 25.42 15.67 -2.98
N LYS A 44 25.58 14.35 -2.77
CA LYS A 44 24.94 13.27 -3.55
C LYS A 44 23.73 12.64 -2.87
N VAL A 45 23.42 13.05 -1.65
CA VAL A 45 22.32 12.51 -0.84
C VAL A 45 21.39 13.62 -0.40
N ALA A 46 20.12 13.51 -0.74
CA ALA A 46 19.11 14.48 -0.33
C ALA A 46 17.79 13.79 0.04
N HIS A 47 17.04 14.41 0.96
CA HIS A 47 15.63 14.06 1.10
C HIS A 47 14.86 14.46 -0.14
N LEU A 48 13.90 13.63 -0.52
CA LEU A 48 12.97 13.91 -1.61
C LEU A 48 11.96 14.98 -1.17
N GLY A 49 11.59 15.86 -2.07
CA GLY A 49 10.51 16.80 -1.87
C GLY A 49 9.14 16.14 -2.01
N THR A 50 8.12 16.84 -1.60
CA THR A 50 6.73 16.49 -1.85
C THR A 50 5.95 17.69 -2.33
N VAL A 51 4.99 17.47 -3.22
CA VAL A 51 4.01 18.46 -3.63
C VAL A 51 2.65 18.04 -3.10
N SER A 52 2.23 18.68 -2.01
CA SER A 52 0.86 18.49 -1.51
C SER A 52 -0.13 19.14 -2.46
N ARG A 53 -1.22 18.42 -2.73
CA ARG A 53 -2.29 18.88 -3.63
C ARG A 53 -3.59 19.05 -2.88
N TYR A 54 -4.42 19.95 -3.37
CA TYR A 54 -5.78 20.11 -2.88
C TYR A 54 -6.62 18.88 -3.18
N LYS A 55 -6.96 18.09 -2.16
CA LYS A 55 -7.88 16.95 -2.27
C LYS A 55 -9.31 17.41 -2.02
N ALA A 56 -10.29 16.72 -2.59
CA ALA A 56 -11.69 17.15 -2.62
C ALA A 56 -12.22 17.68 -1.28
N LYS A 57 -12.12 16.91 -0.18
CA LYS A 57 -12.59 17.34 1.16
C LYS A 57 -11.87 18.57 1.69
N SER A 58 -10.55 18.65 1.52
CA SER A 58 -9.77 19.81 1.94
C SER A 58 -10.08 21.04 1.11
N THR A 59 -10.27 20.88 -0.19
CA THR A 59 -10.64 21.96 -1.11
C THR A 59 -11.99 22.58 -0.73
N ILE A 60 -13.02 21.75 -0.51
CA ILE A 60 -14.34 22.24 -0.04
C ILE A 60 -14.19 23.03 1.26
N THR A 61 -13.38 22.52 2.20
CA THR A 61 -13.17 23.18 3.49
C THR A 61 -12.50 24.54 3.35
N GLU A 62 -11.42 24.63 2.58
CA GLU A 62 -10.67 25.87 2.36
C GLU A 62 -11.52 26.91 1.61
N VAL A 63 -12.19 26.49 0.53
CA VAL A 63 -13.05 27.40 -0.24
C VAL A 63 -14.21 27.91 0.62
N ALA A 64 -14.87 27.04 1.37
CA ALA A 64 -15.95 27.45 2.27
C ALA A 64 -15.47 28.48 3.31
N LYS A 65 -14.29 28.26 3.89
CA LYS A 65 -13.66 29.15 4.85
C LYS A 65 -13.41 30.56 4.25
N GLU A 66 -12.81 30.61 3.05
CA GLU A 66 -12.51 31.87 2.37
C GLU A 66 -13.79 32.64 1.93
N LEU A 67 -14.87 31.90 1.63
CA LEU A 67 -16.17 32.49 1.32
C LEU A 67 -16.99 32.84 2.55
N GLY A 68 -16.47 32.62 3.76
CA GLY A 68 -17.20 32.87 5.01
C GLY A 68 -18.38 31.92 5.26
N ILE A 69 -18.40 30.76 4.61
CA ILE A 69 -19.44 29.76 4.76
C ILE A 69 -19.13 28.90 6.00
N PRO A 70 -20.08 28.81 6.96
CA PRO A 70 -19.85 27.99 8.14
C PRO A 70 -19.57 26.52 7.82
N ALA A 71 -18.63 25.91 8.55
CA ALA A 71 -18.19 24.54 8.29
C ALA A 71 -19.32 23.50 8.30
N TRP A 72 -20.33 23.69 9.14
CA TRP A 72 -21.49 22.82 9.25
C TRP A 72 -22.36 22.79 7.97
N GLU A 73 -22.39 23.86 7.20
CA GLU A 73 -23.10 23.95 5.92
C GLU A 73 -22.52 23.05 4.83
N VAL A 74 -21.25 22.71 4.93
CA VAL A 74 -20.54 21.88 3.96
C VAL A 74 -20.11 20.51 4.51
N ASN A 75 -20.41 20.20 5.77
CA ASN A 75 -20.02 18.91 6.35
C ASN A 75 -20.71 17.73 5.68
N ASP A 76 -22.00 17.83 5.40
CA ASP A 76 -22.74 16.78 4.74
C ASP A 76 -22.25 16.59 3.29
N LEU A 77 -21.95 17.70 2.59
CA LEU A 77 -21.32 17.63 1.26
C LEU A 77 -19.98 16.90 1.32
N LYS A 78 -19.12 17.19 2.30
CA LYS A 78 -17.84 16.49 2.47
C LYS A 78 -18.01 14.99 2.73
N GLY A 79 -19.06 14.62 3.47
CA GLY A 79 -19.41 13.23 3.72
C GLY A 79 -19.89 12.48 2.46
N ALA A 80 -20.51 13.20 1.53
CA ALA A 80 -21.08 12.68 0.30
C ALA A 80 -20.13 12.71 -0.91
N ILE A 81 -18.91 13.26 -0.77
CA ILE A 81 -17.97 13.37 -1.90
C ILE A 81 -17.75 12.01 -2.56
N ILE A 82 -17.91 11.98 -3.89
CA ILE A 82 -17.62 10.81 -4.73
C ILE A 82 -16.11 10.64 -4.76
N GLU A 83 -15.57 9.82 -3.85
CA GLU A 83 -14.13 9.51 -3.82
C GLU A 83 -13.78 8.48 -4.89
N ARG A 84 -12.66 8.70 -5.59
CA ARG A 84 -12.15 7.83 -6.62
C ARG A 84 -10.72 7.40 -6.30
N SER A 85 -10.35 6.19 -6.69
CA SER A 85 -8.97 5.70 -6.51
C SER A 85 -7.99 6.49 -7.37
N GLY A 86 -6.71 6.51 -6.98
CA GLY A 86 -5.66 7.23 -7.71
C GLY A 86 -5.39 6.71 -9.13
N GLY A 87 -5.93 5.52 -9.51
CA GLY A 87 -5.85 4.96 -10.85
C GLY A 87 -7.03 5.34 -11.77
N ASP A 88 -8.08 5.93 -11.21
CA ASP A 88 -9.25 6.39 -11.98
C ASP A 88 -8.90 7.70 -12.73
N ALA A 89 -9.18 7.75 -14.02
CA ALA A 89 -8.96 8.94 -14.86
C ALA A 89 -9.69 10.19 -14.34
N ARG A 90 -10.78 10.02 -13.59
CA ARG A 90 -11.58 11.08 -12.96
C ARG A 90 -11.21 11.32 -11.50
N SER A 91 -10.13 10.77 -11.00
CA SER A 91 -9.69 10.93 -9.59
C SER A 91 -9.40 12.39 -9.17
N ALA A 92 -9.22 13.28 -10.14
CA ALA A 92 -9.04 14.72 -9.94
C ALA A 92 -10.33 15.54 -10.21
N MET A 93 -11.47 14.89 -10.35
CA MET A 93 -12.77 15.50 -10.68
C MET A 93 -13.87 15.13 -9.69
N CYS A 94 -13.48 14.72 -8.47
CA CYS A 94 -14.41 14.25 -7.45
C CYS A 94 -15.41 15.33 -7.02
N ILE A 95 -14.97 16.60 -6.92
CA ILE A 95 -15.83 17.73 -6.59
C ILE A 95 -16.82 18.02 -7.71
N MET A 96 -16.33 18.05 -8.95
CA MET A 96 -17.17 18.28 -10.12
C MET A 96 -18.26 17.20 -10.25
N ASP A 97 -17.89 15.92 -10.07
CA ASP A 97 -18.84 14.81 -10.10
C ASP A 97 -19.85 14.93 -8.95
N THR A 98 -19.40 15.26 -7.74
CA THR A 98 -20.27 15.45 -6.57
C THR A 98 -21.26 16.59 -6.79
N PHE A 99 -20.83 17.71 -7.37
CA PHE A 99 -21.69 18.86 -7.64
C PHE A 99 -22.70 18.60 -8.75
N ASN A 100 -22.34 17.82 -9.76
CA ASN A 100 -23.19 17.54 -10.91
C ASN A 100 -24.17 16.38 -10.66
N ASP A 101 -23.73 15.35 -9.96
CA ASP A 101 -24.46 14.07 -9.88
C ASP A 101 -25.30 13.96 -8.61
N LEU A 102 -24.86 14.60 -7.48
CA LEU A 102 -25.55 14.47 -6.21
C LEU A 102 -26.44 15.69 -5.89
N ASP A 103 -27.63 15.43 -5.35
CA ASP A 103 -28.57 16.50 -4.98
C ASP A 103 -28.00 17.44 -3.93
N ILE A 104 -27.23 16.95 -2.97
CA ILE A 104 -26.56 17.79 -1.96
C ILE A 104 -25.54 18.74 -2.61
N GLY A 105 -24.82 18.30 -3.64
CA GLY A 105 -23.92 19.15 -4.40
C GLY A 105 -24.65 20.27 -5.13
N LYS A 106 -25.76 19.93 -5.80
CA LYS A 106 -26.64 20.90 -6.46
C LYS A 106 -27.24 21.92 -5.49
N GLN A 107 -27.69 21.47 -4.31
CA GLN A 107 -28.23 22.34 -3.26
C GLN A 107 -27.17 23.32 -2.74
N VAL A 108 -25.96 22.86 -2.49
CA VAL A 108 -24.86 23.73 -2.03
C VAL A 108 -24.50 24.77 -3.09
N LEU A 109 -24.45 24.39 -4.38
CA LEU A 109 -24.20 25.34 -5.48
C LEU A 109 -25.35 26.30 -5.67
N ALA A 110 -26.60 25.89 -5.48
CA ALA A 110 -27.76 26.80 -5.53
C ALA A 110 -27.70 27.83 -4.43
N LYS A 111 -27.28 27.45 -3.22
CA LYS A 111 -27.13 28.36 -2.05
C LYS A 111 -25.87 29.21 -2.13
N TYR A 112 -24.76 28.62 -2.58
CA TYR A 112 -23.43 29.22 -2.66
C TYR A 112 -22.79 29.01 -4.03
N PRO A 113 -23.21 29.73 -5.08
CA PRO A 113 -22.70 29.52 -6.45
C PRO A 113 -21.17 29.67 -6.56
N GLN A 114 -20.57 30.48 -5.70
CA GLN A 114 -19.12 30.72 -5.66
C GLN A 114 -18.32 29.45 -5.28
N MET A 115 -18.95 28.48 -4.61
CA MET A 115 -18.32 27.19 -4.28
C MET A 115 -17.85 26.42 -5.54
N LYS A 116 -18.39 26.76 -6.72
CA LYS A 116 -17.95 26.17 -8.00
C LYS A 116 -16.45 26.34 -8.26
N ILE A 117 -15.79 27.33 -7.67
CA ILE A 117 -14.34 27.50 -7.80
C ILE A 117 -13.56 26.29 -7.26
N ALA A 118 -14.14 25.53 -6.32
CA ALA A 118 -13.52 24.33 -5.77
C ALA A 118 -13.22 23.27 -6.84
N GLU A 119 -14.04 23.16 -7.90
CA GLU A 119 -13.77 22.25 -9.02
C GLU A 119 -12.44 22.57 -9.70
N LYS A 120 -12.12 23.86 -9.84
CA LYS A 120 -10.89 24.32 -10.47
C LYS A 120 -9.67 24.20 -9.56
N MET A 121 -9.86 24.20 -8.25
CA MET A 121 -8.78 24.09 -7.28
C MET A 121 -8.40 22.63 -7.01
N GLU A 122 -9.32 21.69 -7.22
CA GLU A 122 -9.07 20.29 -6.98
C GLU A 122 -7.82 19.81 -7.74
N ASN A 123 -6.96 19.08 -7.05
CA ASN A 123 -5.68 18.54 -7.52
C ASN A 123 -4.59 19.56 -7.90
N HIS A 124 -4.81 20.88 -7.75
CA HIS A 124 -3.73 21.86 -7.86
C HIS A 124 -2.72 21.73 -6.73
N ALA A 125 -1.49 22.15 -6.98
CA ALA A 125 -0.44 22.22 -5.96
C ALA A 125 -0.85 23.20 -4.84
N ARG A 126 -0.71 22.75 -3.59
CA ARG A 126 -1.02 23.54 -2.39
C ARG A 126 0.24 24.09 -1.73
N HIS A 127 1.16 23.22 -1.40
CA HIS A 127 2.47 23.57 -0.83
C HIS A 127 3.48 22.47 -1.12
N THR A 128 4.75 22.82 -1.04
CA THR A 128 5.85 21.87 -1.06
C THR A 128 6.28 21.51 0.36
N GLY A 129 6.81 20.33 0.53
CA GLY A 129 7.32 19.83 1.80
C GLY A 129 8.49 18.86 1.56
N VAL A 130 8.97 18.24 2.63
CA VAL A 130 9.97 17.18 2.58
C VAL A 130 9.28 15.84 2.74
N HIS A 131 9.65 14.86 1.94
CA HIS A 131 9.14 13.50 2.09
C HIS A 131 9.65 12.90 3.40
N ALA A 132 8.73 12.33 4.19
CA ALA A 132 9.07 11.86 5.53
C ALA A 132 10.15 10.76 5.55
N ALA A 133 10.21 9.91 4.52
CA ALA A 133 11.08 8.74 4.45
C ALA A 133 11.97 8.71 3.20
N GLY A 134 11.55 9.36 2.10
CA GLY A 134 12.20 9.26 0.80
C GLY A 134 13.57 9.96 0.76
N ILE A 135 14.57 9.20 0.39
CA ILE A 135 15.96 9.65 0.21
C ILE A 135 16.37 9.31 -1.21
N ILE A 136 16.99 10.25 -1.90
CA ILE A 136 17.66 9.98 -3.18
C ILE A 136 19.16 9.93 -2.98
N VAL A 137 19.79 8.98 -3.66
CA VAL A 137 21.24 8.83 -3.74
C VAL A 137 21.62 8.88 -5.21
N THR A 138 22.50 9.80 -5.58
CA THR A 138 22.85 10.09 -6.96
C THR A 138 24.34 9.83 -7.23
N GLU A 139 24.67 9.56 -8.48
CA GLU A 139 26.07 9.37 -8.91
C GLU A 139 26.83 10.70 -8.91
N GLU A 140 26.18 11.75 -9.43
CA GLU A 140 26.68 13.12 -9.44
C GLU A 140 26.00 13.96 -8.34
N PRO A 141 26.48 15.17 -8.01
CA PRO A 141 25.78 16.04 -7.07
C PRO A 141 24.31 16.24 -7.41
N VAL A 142 23.40 16.16 -6.42
CA VAL A 142 21.95 16.27 -6.60
C VAL A 142 21.55 17.53 -7.37
N LYS A 143 22.28 18.63 -7.18
CA LYS A 143 22.08 19.90 -7.91
C LYS A 143 22.23 19.80 -9.43
N ASN A 144 22.89 18.75 -9.94
CA ASN A 144 23.00 18.51 -11.38
C ASN A 144 21.75 17.92 -11.99
N TYR A 145 20.88 17.33 -11.16
CA TYR A 145 19.61 16.73 -11.57
C TYR A 145 18.41 17.62 -11.30
N CYS A 146 18.41 18.32 -10.16
CA CYS A 146 17.28 19.15 -9.75
C CYS A 146 17.71 20.29 -8.81
N SER A 147 16.81 21.24 -8.59
CA SER A 147 16.99 22.27 -7.58
C SER A 147 16.98 21.66 -6.17
N VAL A 148 17.81 22.21 -5.29
CA VAL A 148 17.91 21.82 -3.88
C VAL A 148 17.56 23.01 -3.01
N SER A 149 16.70 22.82 -2.01
CA SER A 149 16.30 23.86 -1.08
C SER A 149 17.49 24.37 -0.27
N SER A 150 17.71 25.67 -0.24
CA SER A 150 18.73 26.31 0.60
C SER A 150 18.40 26.25 2.09
N GLN A 151 17.14 26.03 2.47
CA GLN A 151 16.68 26.02 3.86
C GLN A 151 16.90 24.67 4.54
N ASN A 152 16.65 23.56 3.84
CA ASN A 152 16.64 22.22 4.43
C ASN A 152 17.41 21.16 3.61
N GLY A 153 18.02 21.54 2.49
CA GLY A 153 18.79 20.62 1.65
C GLY A 153 17.96 19.57 0.90
N ALA A 154 16.62 19.69 0.89
CA ALA A 154 15.77 18.76 0.19
C ALA A 154 15.72 19.02 -1.32
N ALA A 155 15.72 17.95 -2.11
CA ALA A 155 15.48 18.01 -3.55
C ALA A 155 14.08 18.56 -3.83
N GLN A 156 13.95 19.51 -4.75
CA GLN A 156 12.67 20.17 -5.08
C GLN A 156 11.92 19.43 -6.18
N ILE A 157 11.94 18.11 -6.11
CA ILE A 157 11.23 17.17 -7.00
C ILE A 157 10.45 16.17 -6.14
N ASP A 158 9.35 15.65 -6.67
CA ASP A 158 8.61 14.59 -6.04
C ASP A 158 9.03 13.19 -6.55
N LYS A 159 8.35 12.14 -6.11
CA LYS A 159 8.68 10.77 -6.50
C LYS A 159 8.53 10.52 -8.01
N HIS A 160 7.57 11.16 -8.67
CA HIS A 160 7.32 10.97 -10.10
C HIS A 160 8.41 11.63 -10.94
N ASP A 161 8.84 12.81 -10.50
CA ASP A 161 9.98 13.50 -11.12
C ASP A 161 11.27 12.70 -10.93
N ALA A 162 11.50 12.15 -9.73
CA ALA A 162 12.67 11.31 -9.44
C ALA A 162 12.70 10.05 -10.30
N GLU A 163 11.54 9.37 -10.47
CA GLU A 163 11.38 8.23 -11.37
C GLU A 163 11.66 8.63 -12.83
N ALA A 164 11.13 9.77 -13.29
CA ALA A 164 11.35 10.27 -14.65
C ALA A 164 12.82 10.63 -14.93
N LEU A 165 13.55 11.10 -13.90
CA LEU A 165 14.98 11.37 -13.95
C LEU A 165 15.85 10.12 -13.73
N ASN A 166 15.24 8.95 -13.60
CA ASN A 166 15.90 7.68 -13.30
C ASN A 166 16.76 7.72 -12.03
N LEU A 167 16.29 8.41 -10.99
CA LEU A 167 16.96 8.51 -9.69
C LEU A 167 16.45 7.42 -8.73
N LEU A 168 17.38 6.72 -8.10
CA LEU A 168 17.05 5.70 -7.11
C LEU A 168 16.51 6.37 -5.83
N LYS A 169 15.27 6.02 -5.50
CA LYS A 169 14.63 6.38 -4.24
C LYS A 169 14.76 5.24 -3.23
N ILE A 170 15.15 5.58 -2.01
CA ILE A 170 15.16 4.68 -0.86
C ILE A 170 14.21 5.26 0.18
N ASP A 171 13.20 4.50 0.58
CA ASP A 171 12.31 4.87 1.69
C ASP A 171 12.85 4.30 2.99
N ALA A 172 13.47 5.15 3.80
CA ALA A 172 13.87 4.84 5.16
C ALA A 172 12.69 5.12 6.10
N LEU A 173 11.86 4.11 6.32
CA LEU A 173 10.65 4.21 7.13
C LEU A 173 10.98 4.15 8.62
N GLY A 174 10.44 5.06 9.42
CA GLY A 174 10.56 5.01 10.88
C GLY A 174 9.42 4.18 11.46
N LEU A 175 9.74 3.05 12.10
CA LEU A 175 8.78 2.15 12.71
C LEU A 175 8.95 2.15 14.24
N ARG A 176 7.95 2.71 14.96
CA ARG A 176 7.94 2.81 16.43
C ARG A 176 8.06 1.45 17.10
N THR A 177 7.44 0.42 16.56
CA THR A 177 7.50 -0.95 17.12
C THR A 177 8.93 -1.47 17.15
N LEU A 178 9.80 -1.11 16.22
CA LEU A 178 11.21 -1.49 16.23
C LEU A 178 11.96 -0.81 17.37
N SER A 179 11.65 0.45 17.71
CA SER A 179 12.23 1.14 18.86
C SER A 179 11.81 0.47 20.16
N VAL A 180 10.51 0.18 20.34
CA VAL A 180 9.98 -0.55 21.50
C VAL A 180 10.65 -1.93 21.64
N LEU A 181 10.77 -2.66 20.52
CA LEU A 181 11.41 -3.97 20.51
C LEU A 181 12.87 -3.89 20.93
N ASN A 182 13.61 -2.90 20.44
CA ASN A 182 14.99 -2.66 20.81
C ASN A 182 15.13 -2.34 22.32
N ASP A 183 14.26 -1.48 22.85
CA ASP A 183 14.26 -1.15 24.28
C ASP A 183 14.03 -2.39 25.16
N VAL A 184 13.11 -3.28 24.75
CA VAL A 184 12.87 -4.55 25.44
C VAL A 184 14.09 -5.45 25.38
N ILE A 185 14.71 -5.63 24.21
CA ILE A 185 15.91 -6.44 24.03
C ILE A 185 17.03 -5.95 24.95
N GLU A 186 17.29 -4.64 24.99
CA GLU A 186 18.31 -4.04 25.84
C GLU A 186 18.02 -4.26 27.34
N GLN A 187 16.75 -4.14 27.76
CA GLN A 187 16.35 -4.34 29.16
C GLN A 187 16.52 -5.80 29.67
N ILE A 188 16.26 -6.78 28.80
CA ILE A 188 16.36 -8.19 29.13
C ILE A 188 17.75 -8.80 28.84
N GLY A 189 18.66 -8.00 28.28
CA GLY A 189 20.03 -8.40 27.97
C GLY A 189 20.16 -9.36 26.79
N TRP A 190 19.20 -9.36 25.88
CA TRP A 190 19.24 -10.17 24.66
C TRP A 190 20.01 -9.50 23.53
N GLN A 191 20.38 -10.31 22.54
CA GLN A 191 20.90 -9.82 21.27
C GLN A 191 19.80 -9.83 20.20
N LYS A 192 19.96 -9.03 19.16
CA LYS A 192 18.97 -8.98 18.05
C LYS A 192 18.80 -10.32 17.35
N GLU A 193 19.87 -11.08 17.30
CA GLU A 193 19.92 -12.42 16.72
C GLU A 193 19.04 -13.42 17.47
N ASP A 194 18.81 -13.21 18.77
CA ASP A 194 17.95 -14.08 19.58
C ASP A 194 16.50 -14.07 19.06
N LEU A 195 16.05 -12.94 18.50
CA LEU A 195 14.69 -12.80 17.93
C LEU A 195 14.39 -13.76 16.78
N ILE A 196 15.38 -14.07 15.95
CA ILE A 196 15.20 -14.99 14.82
C ILE A 196 15.25 -16.46 15.21
N THR A 197 15.53 -16.75 16.46
CA THR A 197 15.58 -18.12 17.02
C THR A 197 14.27 -18.50 17.73
N PHE A 198 13.32 -17.57 17.90
CA PHE A 198 12.04 -17.86 18.51
C PHE A 198 11.27 -18.94 17.77
N PRO A 199 10.64 -19.87 18.51
CA PRO A 199 9.69 -20.77 17.89
C PRO A 199 8.47 -19.99 17.39
N LEU A 200 8.12 -20.20 16.13
CA LEU A 200 6.95 -19.53 15.53
C LEU A 200 5.61 -20.15 15.98
N GLU A 201 5.66 -21.30 16.63
CA GLU A 201 4.49 -22.10 17.03
C GLU A 201 4.24 -22.03 18.56
N ASP A 202 4.28 -20.83 19.13
CA ASP A 202 3.97 -20.64 20.56
C ASP A 202 2.47 -20.43 20.77
N LYS A 203 1.82 -21.46 21.33
CA LYS A 203 0.38 -21.44 21.63
C LYS A 203 -0.01 -20.28 22.55
N LYS A 204 0.83 -19.88 23.52
CA LYS A 204 0.52 -18.78 24.43
C LYS A 204 0.45 -17.43 23.67
N ALA A 205 1.31 -17.23 22.65
CA ALA A 205 1.24 -16.07 21.78
C ALA A 205 -0.05 -16.06 20.97
N PHE A 206 -0.47 -17.22 20.45
CA PHE A 206 -1.75 -17.32 19.73
C PHE A 206 -2.96 -17.09 20.64
N ASP A 207 -2.91 -17.59 21.88
CA ASP A 207 -3.98 -17.36 22.87
C ASP A 207 -4.16 -15.85 23.17
N ILE A 208 -3.08 -15.06 23.21
CA ILE A 208 -3.14 -13.60 23.39
C ILE A 208 -3.94 -12.95 22.25
N LEU A 209 -3.66 -13.36 20.99
CA LEU A 209 -4.40 -12.87 19.83
C LEU A 209 -5.87 -13.29 19.86
N ASN A 210 -6.13 -14.55 20.21
CA ASN A 210 -7.47 -15.11 20.28
C ASN A 210 -8.33 -14.55 21.40
N ASP A 211 -7.69 -14.08 22.51
CA ASP A 211 -8.32 -13.38 23.63
C ASP A 211 -8.57 -11.89 23.33
N GLU A 212 -8.31 -11.43 22.11
CA GLU A 212 -8.45 -10.02 21.71
C GLU A 212 -7.52 -9.06 22.51
N LYS A 213 -6.47 -9.57 23.14
CA LYS A 213 -5.47 -8.77 23.88
C LYS A 213 -4.39 -8.22 22.94
N THR A 214 -4.81 -7.45 21.93
CA THR A 214 -3.95 -7.02 20.82
C THR A 214 -3.34 -5.63 21.00
N ALA A 215 -3.55 -4.98 22.12
CA ALA A 215 -2.93 -3.69 22.43
C ALA A 215 -1.39 -3.80 22.39
N GLY A 216 -0.74 -2.94 21.61
CA GLY A 216 0.71 -2.95 21.39
C GLY A 216 1.21 -4.01 20.40
N ILE A 217 0.35 -4.87 19.87
CA ILE A 217 0.76 -5.85 18.83
C ILE A 217 0.70 -5.18 17.47
N PHE A 218 1.85 -5.11 16.81
CA PHE A 218 1.99 -4.45 15.51
C PHE A 218 0.90 -4.85 14.51
N GLN A 219 0.20 -3.87 13.95
CA GLN A 219 -0.93 -3.97 13.02
C GLN A 219 -2.21 -4.62 13.61
N PHE A 220 -2.16 -5.42 14.67
CA PHE A 220 -3.32 -6.16 15.20
C PHE A 220 -4.25 -5.32 16.10
N GLU A 221 -3.95 -4.05 16.35
CA GLU A 221 -4.82 -3.14 17.09
C GLU A 221 -6.03 -2.65 16.26
N GLY A 222 -5.97 -2.80 14.93
CA GLY A 222 -7.03 -2.37 14.03
C GLY A 222 -8.25 -3.29 14.05
N TYR A 223 -9.46 -2.70 14.04
CA TYR A 223 -10.74 -3.44 14.08
C TYR A 223 -10.82 -4.58 13.06
N ALA A 224 -10.35 -4.37 11.82
CA ALA A 224 -10.42 -5.40 10.77
C ALA A 224 -9.64 -6.66 11.15
N LEU A 225 -8.40 -6.50 11.64
CA LEU A 225 -7.57 -7.63 12.06
C LEU A 225 -8.12 -8.32 13.32
N GLN A 226 -8.56 -7.54 14.31
CA GLN A 226 -9.20 -8.09 15.51
C GLN A 226 -10.46 -8.91 15.16
N SER A 227 -11.31 -8.38 14.29
CA SER A 227 -12.53 -9.06 13.85
C SER A 227 -12.22 -10.37 13.12
N LEU A 228 -11.21 -10.41 12.25
CA LEU A 228 -10.80 -11.63 11.55
C LEU A 228 -10.18 -12.65 12.51
N THR A 229 -9.30 -12.22 13.42
CA THR A 229 -8.70 -13.08 14.44
C THR A 229 -9.76 -13.79 15.27
N LYS A 230 -10.79 -13.05 15.70
CA LYS A 230 -11.92 -13.60 16.46
C LYS A 230 -12.69 -14.67 15.70
N GLN A 231 -12.92 -14.45 14.40
CA GLN A 231 -13.67 -15.36 13.54
C GLN A 231 -12.88 -16.62 13.19
N MET A 232 -11.57 -16.48 12.92
CA MET A 232 -10.73 -17.57 12.42
C MET A 232 -10.09 -18.41 13.52
N LYS A 233 -9.80 -17.82 14.65
CA LYS A 233 -8.97 -18.35 15.75
C LYS A 233 -7.60 -18.81 15.27
N VAL A 234 -6.58 -18.03 15.58
CA VAL A 234 -5.19 -18.31 15.23
C VAL A 234 -4.72 -19.59 15.88
N SER A 235 -4.17 -20.51 15.09
CA SER A 235 -3.67 -21.80 15.54
C SER A 235 -2.21 -22.07 15.15
N ASN A 236 -1.67 -21.31 14.21
CA ASN A 236 -0.30 -21.39 13.71
C ASN A 236 0.14 -20.04 13.14
N PHE A 237 1.42 -19.91 12.79
CA PHE A 237 1.98 -18.67 12.26
C PHE A 237 1.42 -18.29 10.88
N GLU A 238 1.08 -19.27 10.04
CA GLU A 238 0.48 -19.03 8.72
C GLU A 238 -0.88 -18.33 8.83
N ASP A 239 -1.62 -18.59 9.91
CA ASP A 239 -2.88 -17.90 10.16
C ASP A 239 -2.67 -16.39 10.36
N ILE A 240 -1.59 -15.99 11.05
CA ILE A 240 -1.22 -14.58 11.24
C ILE A 240 -0.93 -13.92 9.88
N ALA A 241 -0.13 -14.57 9.04
CA ALA A 241 0.17 -14.10 7.70
C ALA A 241 -1.12 -13.97 6.84
N SER A 242 -1.97 -14.99 6.88
CA SER A 242 -3.24 -14.99 6.15
C SER A 242 -4.18 -13.88 6.62
N ILE A 243 -4.33 -13.66 7.93
CA ILE A 243 -5.16 -12.59 8.49
C ILE A 243 -4.70 -11.21 7.99
N THR A 244 -3.39 -10.95 7.99
CA THR A 244 -2.86 -9.66 7.52
C THR A 244 -3.11 -9.42 6.02
N ALA A 245 -3.12 -10.48 5.23
CA ALA A 245 -3.44 -10.39 3.80
C ALA A 245 -4.96 -10.26 3.54
N LEU A 246 -5.79 -11.01 4.28
CA LEU A 246 -7.25 -11.02 4.13
C LEU A 246 -7.93 -9.76 4.66
N ALA A 247 -7.30 -9.01 5.58
CA ALA A 247 -7.81 -7.76 6.12
C ALA A 247 -7.74 -6.57 5.15
N ARG A 248 -7.26 -6.78 3.92
CA ARG A 248 -7.18 -5.72 2.90
C ARG A 248 -8.52 -5.53 2.17
N PRO A 249 -8.81 -4.31 1.67
CA PRO A 249 -10.08 -4.02 0.99
C PRO A 249 -10.44 -5.00 -0.13
N GLY A 250 -9.48 -5.38 -0.99
CA GLY A 250 -9.71 -6.30 -2.10
C GLY A 250 -10.31 -7.65 -1.66
N PRO A 251 -9.64 -8.45 -0.83
CA PRO A 251 -10.18 -9.70 -0.30
C PRO A 251 -11.49 -9.56 0.48
N LEU A 252 -11.65 -8.46 1.24
CA LEU A 252 -12.88 -8.19 2.00
C LEU A 252 -14.09 -7.97 1.08
N THR A 253 -13.92 -7.22 -0.01
CA THR A 253 -15.02 -6.89 -0.93
C THR A 253 -15.32 -7.99 -1.95
N SER A 254 -14.31 -8.79 -2.35
CA SER A 254 -14.46 -9.89 -3.32
C SER A 254 -15.07 -11.17 -2.73
N GLY A 255 -15.32 -11.23 -1.42
CA GLY A 255 -15.80 -12.43 -0.73
C GLY A 255 -14.73 -13.47 -0.44
N GLY A 256 -13.48 -13.25 -0.84
CA GLY A 256 -12.34 -14.15 -0.58
C GLY A 256 -12.12 -14.39 0.91
N THR A 257 -12.23 -13.35 1.72
CA THR A 257 -12.11 -13.42 3.18
C THR A 257 -13.18 -14.31 3.80
N THR A 258 -14.44 -14.13 3.42
CA THR A 258 -15.56 -14.94 3.92
C THR A 258 -15.37 -16.41 3.57
N LYS A 259 -14.96 -16.70 2.34
CA LYS A 259 -14.70 -18.06 1.87
C LYS A 259 -13.55 -18.73 2.64
N TYR A 260 -12.47 -18.00 2.85
CA TYR A 260 -11.33 -18.50 3.65
C TYR A 260 -11.77 -18.86 5.07
N ILE A 261 -12.49 -17.95 5.75
CA ILE A 261 -13.02 -18.17 7.09
C ILE A 261 -13.90 -19.41 7.14
N SER A 262 -14.90 -19.52 6.25
CA SER A 262 -15.83 -20.66 6.21
C SER A 262 -15.10 -22.00 6.07
N ARG A 263 -14.05 -22.05 5.26
CA ARG A 263 -13.21 -23.23 5.08
C ARG A 263 -12.33 -23.51 6.30
N LYS A 264 -11.75 -22.48 6.88
CA LYS A 264 -10.89 -22.58 8.07
C LYS A 264 -11.63 -23.15 9.28
N ILE A 265 -12.89 -22.75 9.50
CA ILE A 265 -13.71 -23.23 10.62
C ILE A 265 -14.58 -24.45 10.26
N GLY A 266 -14.42 -25.02 9.06
CA GLY A 266 -15.06 -26.25 8.63
C GLY A 266 -16.54 -26.12 8.22
N LEU A 267 -17.03 -24.90 7.96
CA LEU A 267 -18.38 -24.64 7.45
C LEU A 267 -18.51 -24.93 5.94
N GLU A 268 -17.39 -24.83 5.20
CA GLU A 268 -17.32 -25.12 3.77
C GLU A 268 -16.17 -26.11 3.50
N PRO A 269 -16.35 -27.11 2.64
CA PRO A 269 -15.25 -28.00 2.25
C PRO A 269 -14.20 -27.23 1.43
N VAL A 270 -12.93 -27.58 1.62
CA VAL A 270 -11.85 -27.04 0.80
C VAL A 270 -11.96 -27.61 -0.61
N THR A 271 -12.04 -26.73 -1.59
CA THR A 271 -12.08 -27.09 -3.01
C THR A 271 -11.08 -26.22 -3.78
N TYR A 272 -10.54 -26.74 -4.86
CA TYR A 272 -9.56 -26.08 -5.69
C TYR A 272 -10.15 -25.79 -7.08
N LEU A 273 -9.72 -24.67 -7.66
CA LEU A 273 -10.20 -24.24 -8.98
C LEU A 273 -9.72 -25.15 -10.11
N HIS A 274 -8.53 -25.72 -9.95
CA HIS A 274 -7.89 -26.63 -10.90
C HIS A 274 -6.90 -27.52 -10.15
N PRO A 275 -6.63 -28.78 -10.58
CA PRO A 275 -5.63 -29.63 -9.92
C PRO A 275 -4.26 -28.99 -9.76
N LEU A 276 -3.76 -28.27 -10.76
CA LEU A 276 -2.49 -27.52 -10.67
C LEU A 276 -2.55 -26.34 -9.67
N ALA A 277 -3.73 -25.80 -9.42
CA ALA A 277 -3.91 -24.72 -8.44
C ALA A 277 -3.95 -25.25 -7.00
N GLU A 278 -4.12 -26.57 -6.78
CA GLU A 278 -4.13 -27.15 -5.44
C GLU A 278 -2.79 -26.92 -4.73
N GLU A 279 -1.67 -27.30 -5.35
CA GLU A 279 -0.34 -27.10 -4.76
C GLU A 279 -0.03 -25.62 -4.45
N ILE A 280 -0.58 -24.70 -5.24
CA ILE A 280 -0.37 -23.27 -5.08
C ILE A 280 -1.22 -22.70 -3.93
N THR A 281 -2.45 -23.20 -3.77
CA THR A 281 -3.46 -22.62 -2.87
C THR A 281 -3.80 -23.48 -1.66
N LYS A 282 -3.18 -24.64 -1.48
CA LYS A 282 -3.47 -25.52 -0.33
C LYS A 282 -3.19 -24.84 1.02
N VAL A 283 -2.13 -24.05 1.11
CA VAL A 283 -1.77 -23.28 2.31
C VAL A 283 -2.81 -22.21 2.65
N THR A 284 -3.59 -21.78 1.68
CA THR A 284 -4.66 -20.80 1.81
C THR A 284 -6.05 -21.41 1.57
N LEU A 285 -6.21 -22.71 1.82
CA LEU A 285 -7.48 -23.45 1.78
C LEU A 285 -8.21 -23.31 0.43
N GLY A 286 -7.47 -23.26 -0.68
CA GLY A 286 -8.02 -23.12 -2.03
C GLY A 286 -8.53 -21.71 -2.36
N VAL A 287 -8.20 -20.72 -1.55
CA VAL A 287 -8.49 -19.31 -1.81
C VAL A 287 -7.22 -18.62 -2.28
N VAL A 288 -7.31 -17.81 -3.32
CA VAL A 288 -6.19 -16.98 -3.78
C VAL A 288 -6.10 -15.76 -2.87
N VAL A 289 -5.03 -15.68 -2.07
CA VAL A 289 -4.81 -14.64 -1.05
C VAL A 289 -3.60 -13.77 -1.40
N TYR A 290 -2.53 -14.39 -1.91
CA TYR A 290 -1.25 -13.72 -2.16
C TYR A 290 -1.04 -13.41 -3.63
N GLN A 291 -0.33 -12.32 -3.92
CA GLN A 291 0.03 -11.96 -5.30
C GLN A 291 0.86 -13.06 -5.99
N GLU A 292 1.74 -13.71 -5.25
CA GLU A 292 2.55 -14.84 -5.71
C GLU A 292 1.67 -15.98 -6.22
N GLN A 293 0.56 -16.26 -5.57
CA GLN A 293 -0.40 -17.27 -6.01
C GLN A 293 -1.07 -16.88 -7.34
N VAL A 294 -1.44 -15.60 -7.50
CA VAL A 294 -1.98 -15.11 -8.78
C VAL A 294 -0.95 -15.27 -9.89
N MET A 295 0.29 -14.86 -9.64
CA MET A 295 1.39 -14.97 -10.61
C MET A 295 1.66 -16.42 -11.01
N THR A 296 1.73 -17.32 -10.03
CA THR A 296 1.98 -18.73 -10.27
C THR A 296 0.82 -19.41 -10.99
N ILE A 297 -0.43 -19.10 -10.63
CA ILE A 297 -1.62 -19.59 -11.34
C ILE A 297 -1.63 -19.10 -12.79
N ALA A 298 -1.36 -17.82 -13.02
CA ALA A 298 -1.32 -17.26 -14.37
C ALA A 298 -0.27 -17.95 -15.24
N ARG A 299 0.90 -18.27 -14.69
CA ARG A 299 1.96 -18.99 -15.38
C ARG A 299 1.64 -20.48 -15.56
N ASP A 300 1.33 -21.18 -14.48
CA ASP A 300 1.31 -22.66 -14.48
C ASP A 300 0.00 -23.24 -15.01
N VAL A 301 -1.13 -22.59 -14.70
CA VAL A 301 -2.45 -22.97 -15.21
C VAL A 301 -2.72 -22.30 -16.56
N GLY A 302 -2.51 -20.99 -16.63
CA GLY A 302 -2.84 -20.20 -17.82
C GLY A 302 -1.75 -20.15 -18.89
N LYS A 303 -0.58 -20.77 -18.67
CA LYS A 303 0.57 -20.76 -19.61
C LYS A 303 1.04 -19.37 -20.03
N LEU A 304 0.76 -18.34 -19.23
CA LEU A 304 1.21 -16.98 -19.52
C LEU A 304 2.74 -16.88 -19.39
N SER A 305 3.35 -16.09 -20.25
CA SER A 305 4.78 -15.77 -20.14
C SER A 305 5.06 -14.94 -18.87
N TRP A 306 6.29 -14.94 -18.39
CA TRP A 306 6.70 -14.08 -17.27
C TRP A 306 6.51 -12.60 -17.57
N GLU A 307 6.61 -12.17 -18.83
CA GLU A 307 6.32 -10.82 -19.26
C GLU A 307 4.83 -10.45 -19.02
N ASP A 308 3.92 -11.33 -19.48
CA ASP A 308 2.47 -11.15 -19.25
C ASP A 308 2.14 -11.14 -17.74
N VAL A 309 2.72 -12.07 -16.97
CA VAL A 309 2.55 -12.16 -15.51
C VAL A 309 3.04 -10.89 -14.79
N SER A 310 4.18 -10.34 -15.23
CA SER A 310 4.71 -9.08 -14.70
C SER A 310 3.77 -7.90 -14.96
N GLN A 311 3.17 -7.83 -16.16
CA GLN A 311 2.16 -6.81 -16.49
C GLN A 311 0.89 -6.97 -15.65
N LEU A 312 0.40 -8.21 -15.46
CA LEU A 312 -0.74 -8.48 -14.56
C LEU A 312 -0.46 -8.02 -13.13
N ARG A 313 0.73 -8.29 -12.59
CA ARG A 313 1.13 -7.82 -11.26
C ARG A 313 1.11 -6.29 -11.16
N LYS A 314 1.67 -5.59 -12.15
CA LYS A 314 1.65 -4.12 -12.21
C LYS A 314 0.21 -3.59 -12.29
N ALA A 315 -0.64 -4.22 -13.09
CA ALA A 315 -2.04 -3.84 -13.23
C ALA A 315 -2.84 -4.00 -11.93
N MET A 316 -2.63 -5.10 -11.21
CA MET A 316 -3.24 -5.33 -9.89
C MET A 316 -2.83 -4.25 -8.87
N SER A 317 -1.54 -3.89 -8.84
CA SER A 317 -1.02 -2.86 -7.94
C SER A 317 -1.55 -1.46 -8.25
N LYS A 318 -1.86 -1.18 -9.52
CA LYS A 318 -2.37 0.11 -10.01
C LYS A 318 -3.91 0.14 -10.12
N SER A 319 -4.59 -0.94 -9.79
CA SER A 319 -6.06 -1.08 -9.91
C SER A 319 -6.57 -0.70 -11.32
N LEU A 320 -5.90 -1.16 -12.37
CA LEU A 320 -6.34 -0.95 -13.75
C LEU A 320 -7.66 -1.68 -13.99
N GLY A 321 -8.55 -1.08 -14.77
CA GLY A 321 -9.91 -1.57 -14.99
C GLY A 321 -10.01 -2.94 -15.70
N GLU A 322 -11.21 -3.51 -15.74
CA GLU A 322 -11.50 -4.83 -16.31
C GLU A 322 -10.99 -4.99 -17.75
N GLU A 323 -11.13 -3.96 -18.58
CA GLU A 323 -10.65 -3.96 -19.98
C GLU A 323 -9.17 -4.33 -20.12
N PHE A 324 -8.34 -3.92 -19.15
CA PHE A 324 -6.92 -4.28 -19.15
C PHE A 324 -6.73 -5.78 -18.89
N PHE A 325 -7.54 -6.37 -18.02
CA PHE A 325 -7.44 -7.79 -17.67
C PHE A 325 -8.04 -8.71 -18.74
N ASP A 326 -9.00 -8.26 -19.53
CA ASP A 326 -9.66 -9.06 -20.57
C ASP A 326 -8.69 -9.62 -21.61
N GLN A 327 -7.68 -8.85 -22.02
CA GLN A 327 -6.66 -9.33 -22.97
C GLN A 327 -5.86 -10.51 -22.42
N TYR A 328 -5.58 -10.51 -21.09
CA TYR A 328 -4.86 -11.60 -20.43
C TYR A 328 -5.79 -12.77 -20.12
N TRP A 329 -7.06 -12.49 -19.86
CA TRP A 329 -8.07 -13.53 -19.67
C TRP A 329 -8.21 -14.45 -20.89
N GLN A 330 -8.21 -13.90 -22.11
CA GLN A 330 -8.26 -14.71 -23.32
C GLN A 330 -7.02 -15.62 -23.46
N LYS A 331 -5.83 -15.09 -23.20
CA LYS A 331 -4.60 -15.89 -23.19
C LYS A 331 -4.65 -16.97 -22.11
N PHE A 332 -5.07 -16.61 -20.91
CA PHE A 332 -5.19 -17.54 -19.79
C PHE A 332 -6.13 -18.69 -20.08
N LYS A 333 -7.29 -18.39 -20.66
CA LYS A 333 -8.30 -19.38 -21.02
C LYS A 333 -7.74 -20.42 -22.01
N VAL A 334 -7.10 -19.98 -23.07
CA VAL A 334 -6.47 -20.87 -24.06
C VAL A 334 -5.43 -21.77 -23.39
N GLY A 335 -4.52 -21.21 -22.59
CA GLY A 335 -3.50 -22.00 -21.91
C GLY A 335 -4.07 -22.98 -20.88
N ALA A 336 -5.18 -22.62 -20.21
CA ALA A 336 -5.83 -23.50 -19.23
C ALA A 336 -6.67 -24.62 -19.89
N GLU A 337 -7.19 -24.40 -21.08
CA GLU A 337 -7.91 -25.43 -21.87
C GLU A 337 -6.96 -26.48 -22.47
N GLU A 338 -5.67 -26.19 -22.58
CA GLU A 338 -4.63 -27.11 -23.05
C GLU A 338 -4.10 -28.04 -21.94
N GLN A 339 -4.46 -27.82 -20.67
CA GLN A 339 -4.02 -28.60 -19.49
C GLN A 339 -5.05 -29.66 -19.08
#